data_3a4add085642cc853f13b1c2308d9da0
#
_entry.id   3a4add085642cc853f13b1c2308d9da0
#
_cell.length_a   1.000
_cell.length_b   1.000
_cell.length_c   1.000
_cell.angle_alpha   90.00
_cell.angle_beta   90.00
_cell.angle_gamma   90.00
#
_symmetry.space_group_name_H-M   'P 1'
#
loop_
_entity.id
_entity.type
_entity.pdbx_description
1 polymer ?
#
loop_
_entity_poly.entity_id
_entity_poly.type
_entity_poly.pdbx_seq_one_letter_code
_entity_poly.pdbx_strand_id
1 'polypeptide(L)'
;SITADPTDIADIKGVLSSVNKEDPLAAAKKVLLEGNPGALPAVHTNVILTLDQLDRIVAAPADASDITLQLTNGARMTGAQLVARALAQRGYVSLVHPEHGPVNLYRTERMATWKQRMLAAAEHPVCAWPGCNTPADDAQIHHLTAWSAGGPTNQENLVTLCAHHNAVNQDDPSRPTERGRMVRIDGRVAWVPPWSNTPRFVPSPTQNP
;
A
#
# COMPACT_ATOMS: atom_id res chain seq x y z
N SER A 1 -14.05 11.50 -20.88
CA SER A 1 -13.77 11.24 -19.45
C SER A 1 -14.69 10.12 -18.97
N ILE A 2 -14.16 9.18 -18.23
CA ILE A 2 -14.96 8.15 -17.54
C ILE A 2 -15.16 8.65 -16.11
N THR A 3 -16.42 8.82 -15.72
CA THR A 3 -16.76 9.15 -14.34
C THR A 3 -17.39 7.90 -13.73
N ALA A 4 -16.75 7.33 -12.73
CA ALA A 4 -17.17 6.12 -12.05
C ALA A 4 -16.77 6.18 -10.57
N ASP A 5 -17.17 5.20 -9.79
CA ASP A 5 -16.72 5.05 -8.42
C ASP A 5 -15.17 4.95 -8.37
N PRO A 6 -14.49 5.58 -7.40
CA PRO A 6 -13.03 5.54 -7.30
C PRO A 6 -12.44 4.12 -7.29
N THR A 7 -13.17 3.15 -6.74
CA THR A 7 -12.74 1.75 -6.73
C THR A 7 -12.82 1.12 -8.10
N ASP A 8 -13.87 1.42 -8.89
CA ASP A 8 -14.00 0.92 -10.26
C ASP A 8 -12.94 1.51 -11.17
N ILE A 9 -12.62 2.81 -11.00
CA ILE A 9 -11.52 3.46 -11.73
C ILE A 9 -10.18 2.80 -11.41
N ALA A 10 -9.93 2.48 -10.14
CA ALA A 10 -8.70 1.83 -9.71
C ALA A 10 -8.61 0.39 -10.26
N ASP A 11 -9.70 -0.35 -10.27
CA ASP A 11 -9.77 -1.70 -10.86
C ASP A 11 -9.52 -1.65 -12.38
N ILE A 12 -10.14 -0.72 -13.10
CA ILE A 12 -9.90 -0.50 -14.53
C ILE A 12 -8.42 -0.17 -14.78
N LYS A 13 -7.83 0.74 -14.00
CA LYS A 13 -6.41 1.09 -14.09
C LYS A 13 -5.53 -0.14 -13.87
N GLY A 14 -5.84 -0.98 -12.88
CA GLY A 14 -5.12 -2.22 -12.61
C GLY A 14 -5.17 -3.19 -13.80
N VAL A 15 -6.34 -3.39 -14.39
CA VAL A 15 -6.50 -4.23 -15.59
C VAL A 15 -5.69 -3.68 -16.77
N LEU A 16 -5.78 -2.38 -17.06
CA LEU A 16 -5.04 -1.77 -18.16
C LEU A 16 -3.52 -1.87 -17.95
N SER A 17 -3.04 -1.62 -16.72
CA SER A 17 -1.62 -1.73 -16.38
C SER A 17 -1.09 -3.16 -16.48
N SER A 18 -1.94 -4.18 -16.26
CA SER A 18 -1.56 -5.58 -16.43
C SER A 18 -1.38 -5.98 -17.90
N VAL A 19 -2.06 -5.29 -18.81
CA VAL A 19 -1.93 -5.52 -20.27
C VAL A 19 -0.75 -4.75 -20.85
N ASN A 20 -0.61 -3.49 -20.51
CA ASN A 20 0.54 -2.66 -20.88
C ASN A 20 0.69 -1.51 -19.87
N LYS A 21 1.73 -1.59 -19.03
CA LYS A 21 2.00 -0.59 -17.98
C LYS A 21 2.54 0.73 -18.55
N GLU A 22 3.25 0.67 -19.69
CA GLU A 22 3.92 1.83 -20.28
C GLU A 22 2.96 2.65 -21.16
N ASP A 23 1.97 1.99 -21.76
CA ASP A 23 0.96 2.64 -22.60
C ASP A 23 -0.47 2.19 -22.22
N PRO A 24 -1.12 2.86 -21.26
CA PRO A 24 -2.49 2.56 -20.84
C PRO A 24 -3.52 2.74 -21.97
N LEU A 25 -3.26 3.62 -22.95
CA LEU A 25 -4.16 3.83 -24.08
C LEU A 25 -4.11 2.65 -25.04
N ALA A 26 -2.92 2.12 -25.34
CA ALA A 26 -2.76 0.90 -26.13
C ALA A 26 -3.39 -0.29 -25.40
N ALA A 27 -3.23 -0.40 -24.08
CA ALA A 27 -3.88 -1.40 -23.25
C ALA A 27 -5.42 -1.30 -23.35
N ALA A 28 -5.98 -0.11 -23.22
CA ALA A 28 -7.42 0.13 -23.35
C ALA A 28 -7.95 -0.26 -24.74
N LYS A 29 -7.26 0.14 -25.80
CA LYS A 29 -7.61 -0.26 -27.17
C LYS A 29 -7.61 -1.78 -27.33
N LYS A 30 -6.58 -2.47 -26.85
CA LYS A 30 -6.47 -3.92 -26.93
C LYS A 30 -7.64 -4.61 -26.22
N VAL A 31 -7.94 -4.22 -24.97
CA VAL A 31 -9.02 -4.83 -24.19
C VAL A 31 -10.40 -4.56 -24.81
N LEU A 32 -10.64 -3.33 -25.27
CA LEU A 32 -11.97 -2.90 -25.74
C LEU A 32 -12.27 -3.31 -27.18
N LEU A 33 -11.25 -3.33 -28.06
CA LEU A 33 -11.45 -3.57 -29.51
C LEU A 33 -11.14 -4.99 -29.94
N GLU A 34 -10.16 -5.63 -29.30
CA GLU A 34 -9.72 -6.99 -29.68
C GLU A 34 -10.37 -8.08 -28.82
N GLY A 35 -11.07 -7.67 -27.75
CA GLY A 35 -11.55 -8.59 -26.72
C GLY A 35 -10.41 -9.15 -25.87
N ASN A 36 -10.75 -9.93 -24.86
CA ASN A 36 -9.74 -10.59 -24.05
C ASN A 36 -9.71 -12.09 -24.36
N PRO A 37 -8.77 -12.57 -25.17
CA PRO A 37 -8.65 -14.00 -25.49
C PRO A 37 -8.11 -14.86 -24.35
N GLY A 38 -7.76 -14.28 -23.19
CA GLY A 38 -7.26 -14.96 -22.01
C GLY A 38 -7.95 -14.50 -20.74
N ALA A 39 -7.82 -15.26 -19.66
CA ALA A 39 -8.26 -14.82 -18.35
C ALA A 39 -7.61 -13.46 -18.01
N LEU A 40 -8.44 -12.48 -17.64
CA LEU A 40 -7.93 -11.21 -17.08
C LEU A 40 -6.98 -11.57 -15.94
N PRO A 41 -5.76 -11.00 -15.89
CA PRO A 41 -4.90 -11.18 -14.74
C PRO A 41 -5.67 -10.76 -13.50
N ALA A 42 -5.62 -11.58 -12.46
CA ALA A 42 -6.29 -11.25 -11.20
C ALA A 42 -5.68 -9.96 -10.65
N VAL A 43 -6.43 -8.88 -10.68
CA VAL A 43 -6.04 -7.63 -10.00
C VAL A 43 -6.29 -7.86 -8.52
N HIS A 44 -5.23 -8.03 -7.75
CA HIS A 44 -5.30 -8.25 -6.32
C HIS A 44 -5.25 -6.90 -5.58
N THR A 45 -6.40 -6.29 -5.39
CA THR A 45 -6.53 -5.12 -4.53
C THR A 45 -6.91 -5.57 -3.13
N ASN A 46 -6.10 -5.20 -2.13
CA ASN A 46 -6.38 -5.51 -0.74
C ASN A 46 -7.12 -4.37 -0.07
N VAL A 47 -8.15 -4.71 0.70
CA VAL A 47 -8.81 -3.80 1.62
C VAL A 47 -8.09 -3.88 2.96
N ILE A 48 -7.76 -2.72 3.53
CA ILE A 48 -7.06 -2.59 4.80
C ILE A 48 -8.08 -2.17 5.85
N LEU A 49 -8.20 -2.97 6.92
CA LEU A 49 -9.04 -2.64 8.05
C LEU A 49 -8.45 -3.17 9.36
N THR A 50 -8.79 -2.50 10.46
CA THR A 50 -8.47 -2.95 11.81
C THR A 50 -9.53 -3.93 12.31
N LEU A 51 -9.21 -4.67 13.38
CA LEU A 51 -10.20 -5.56 14.03
C LEU A 51 -11.42 -4.78 14.52
N ASP A 52 -11.23 -3.59 15.10
CA ASP A 52 -12.32 -2.72 15.53
C ASP A 52 -13.24 -2.31 14.38
N GLN A 53 -12.65 -1.93 13.24
CA GLN A 53 -13.43 -1.63 12.03
C GLN A 53 -14.20 -2.85 11.53
N LEU A 54 -13.58 -4.04 11.56
CA LEU A 54 -14.23 -5.29 11.18
C LEU A 54 -15.42 -5.59 12.10
N ASP A 55 -15.21 -5.50 13.43
CA ASP A 55 -16.26 -5.76 14.42
C ASP A 55 -17.44 -4.80 14.25
N ARG A 56 -17.17 -3.51 14.01
CA ARG A 56 -18.22 -2.52 13.72
C ARG A 56 -18.99 -2.82 12.42
N ILE A 57 -18.28 -3.22 11.36
CA ILE A 57 -18.91 -3.59 10.08
C ILE A 57 -19.76 -4.85 10.24
N VAL A 58 -19.30 -5.84 10.98
CA VAL A 58 -20.04 -7.10 11.21
C VAL A 58 -21.24 -6.87 12.11
N ALA A 59 -21.10 -6.04 13.14
CA ALA A 59 -22.20 -5.75 14.08
C ALA A 59 -23.33 -4.95 13.43
N ALA A 60 -23.02 -4.01 12.52
CA ALA A 60 -24.01 -3.14 11.88
C ALA A 60 -23.66 -2.90 10.39
N PRO A 61 -23.85 -3.90 9.51
CA PRO A 61 -23.49 -3.78 8.09
C PRO A 61 -24.21 -2.64 7.36
N ALA A 62 -25.45 -2.33 7.75
CA ALA A 62 -26.25 -1.26 7.16
C ALA A 62 -25.69 0.14 7.52
N ASP A 63 -25.07 0.29 8.69
CA ASP A 63 -24.55 1.55 9.19
C ASP A 63 -23.03 1.70 8.89
N ALA A 64 -22.44 0.75 8.15
CA ALA A 64 -21.02 0.74 7.85
C ALA A 64 -20.62 1.77 6.76
N SER A 65 -21.51 2.64 6.33
CA SER A 65 -21.24 3.68 5.34
C SER A 65 -20.36 4.82 5.87
N ASP A 66 -20.30 5.01 7.19
CA ASP A 66 -19.46 5.99 7.86
C ASP A 66 -18.01 5.50 8.06
N ILE A 67 -17.77 4.19 7.92
CA ILE A 67 -16.44 3.59 8.05
C ILE A 67 -15.71 3.68 6.70
N THR A 68 -14.69 4.52 6.62
CA THR A 68 -13.84 4.64 5.43
C THR A 68 -12.65 3.70 5.54
N LEU A 69 -12.50 2.84 4.54
CA LEU A 69 -11.41 1.86 4.41
C LEU A 69 -10.48 2.27 3.27
N GLN A 70 -9.21 1.96 3.40
CA GLN A 70 -8.20 2.24 2.38
C GLN A 70 -7.82 0.98 1.63
N LEU A 71 -7.49 1.11 0.35
CA LEU A 71 -7.09 0.03 -0.53
C LEU A 71 -5.63 0.19 -0.94
N THR A 72 -4.95 -0.92 -1.22
CA THR A 72 -3.53 -0.91 -1.65
C THR A 72 -3.30 -0.23 -3.00
N ASN A 73 -4.34 -0.04 -3.80
CA ASN A 73 -4.30 0.72 -5.06
C ASN A 73 -4.51 2.24 -4.86
N GLY A 74 -4.55 2.71 -3.60
CA GLY A 74 -4.73 4.13 -3.25
C GLY A 74 -6.18 4.62 -3.23
N ALA A 75 -7.15 3.80 -3.64
CA ALA A 75 -8.57 4.15 -3.55
C ALA A 75 -9.10 3.99 -2.11
N ARG A 76 -10.31 4.50 -1.88
CA ARG A 76 -11.04 4.33 -0.62
C ARG A 76 -12.40 3.71 -0.90
N MET A 77 -12.90 2.95 0.06
CA MET A 77 -14.27 2.42 0.05
C MET A 77 -14.91 2.53 1.43
N THR A 78 -16.21 2.43 1.48
CA THR A 78 -16.92 2.34 2.76
C THR A 78 -17.02 0.90 3.23
N GLY A 79 -17.29 0.70 4.53
CA GLY A 79 -17.58 -0.62 5.06
C GLY A 79 -18.79 -1.28 4.37
N ALA A 80 -19.82 -0.50 4.02
CA ALA A 80 -20.98 -0.99 3.27
C ALA A 80 -20.57 -1.50 1.86
N GLN A 81 -19.69 -0.79 1.17
CA GLN A 81 -19.14 -1.26 -0.11
C GLN A 81 -18.29 -2.53 0.05
N LEU A 82 -17.54 -2.66 1.17
CA LEU A 82 -16.82 -3.91 1.47
C LEU A 82 -17.79 -5.08 1.62
N VAL A 83 -18.88 -4.92 2.38
CA VAL A 83 -19.90 -5.97 2.55
C VAL A 83 -20.50 -6.38 1.20
N ALA A 84 -20.87 -5.41 0.37
CA ALA A 84 -21.42 -5.69 -0.96
C ALA A 84 -20.42 -6.45 -1.84
N ARG A 85 -19.13 -6.11 -1.81
CA ARG A 85 -18.06 -6.80 -2.57
C ARG A 85 -17.75 -8.19 -2.00
N ALA A 86 -17.75 -8.36 -0.67
CA ALA A 86 -17.54 -9.66 -0.03
C ALA A 86 -18.61 -10.67 -0.45
N LEU A 87 -19.87 -10.22 -0.54
CA LEU A 87 -20.96 -11.05 -1.06
C LEU A 87 -20.76 -11.43 -2.55
N ALA A 88 -20.04 -10.61 -3.31
CA ALA A 88 -19.69 -10.91 -4.70
C ALA A 88 -18.41 -11.80 -4.85
N GLN A 89 -17.83 -12.28 -3.75
CA GLN A 89 -16.64 -13.16 -3.70
C GLN A 89 -15.40 -12.59 -4.42
N ARG A 90 -15.17 -11.29 -4.33
CA ARG A 90 -14.02 -10.64 -5.00
C ARG A 90 -13.17 -9.87 -4.00
N GLY A 91 -11.86 -10.17 -3.96
CA GLY A 91 -10.85 -9.39 -3.25
C GLY A 91 -10.22 -10.08 -2.05
N TYR A 92 -9.19 -9.46 -1.49
CA TYR A 92 -8.49 -9.88 -0.27
C TYR A 92 -8.68 -8.83 0.82
N VAL A 93 -8.78 -9.29 2.05
CA VAL A 93 -8.87 -8.46 3.25
C VAL A 93 -7.62 -8.69 4.09
N SER A 94 -6.88 -7.63 4.41
CA SER A 94 -5.74 -7.70 5.31
C SER A 94 -6.11 -7.15 6.68
N LEU A 95 -6.00 -7.99 7.70
CA LEU A 95 -6.16 -7.59 9.10
C LEU A 95 -4.82 -7.16 9.68
N VAL A 96 -4.80 -6.04 10.36
CA VAL A 96 -3.60 -5.48 10.97
C VAL A 96 -3.85 -5.24 12.46
N HIS A 97 -2.91 -5.67 13.29
CA HIS A 97 -2.99 -5.43 14.73
C HIS A 97 -2.59 -3.98 15.04
N PRO A 98 -3.39 -3.19 15.77
CA PRO A 98 -3.15 -1.75 15.97
C PRO A 98 -1.85 -1.45 16.74
N GLU A 99 -1.38 -2.36 17.62
CA GLU A 99 -0.19 -2.15 18.46
C GLU A 99 1.05 -2.87 17.94
N HIS A 100 0.89 -4.02 17.27
CA HIS A 100 2.02 -4.88 16.88
C HIS A 100 2.31 -4.86 15.38
N GLY A 101 1.46 -4.23 14.57
CA GLY A 101 1.63 -4.23 13.13
C GLY A 101 1.59 -5.64 12.52
N PRO A 102 2.18 -5.83 11.37
CA PRO A 102 2.22 -7.13 10.69
C PRO A 102 3.31 -8.06 11.22
N VAL A 103 3.07 -9.37 11.16
CA VAL A 103 3.92 -10.44 11.75
C VAL A 103 5.17 -10.75 10.91
N ASN A 104 6.30 -10.97 11.57
CA ASN A 104 7.65 -11.10 11.00
C ASN A 104 7.98 -12.43 10.31
N LEU A 105 8.88 -12.35 9.28
CA LEU A 105 9.60 -13.48 8.70
C LEU A 105 11.11 -13.16 8.62
N TYR A 106 11.97 -14.18 8.88
CA TYR A 106 13.41 -14.03 9.06
C TYR A 106 14.21 -13.78 7.76
N ARG A 107 15.48 -13.33 7.92
CA ARG A 107 16.43 -12.96 6.85
C ARG A 107 16.90 -14.19 6.07
N THR A 108 16.17 -14.57 5.04
CA THR A 108 16.61 -15.58 4.06
C THR A 108 16.78 -15.01 2.65
N GLU A 109 16.07 -13.92 2.33
CA GLU A 109 16.06 -13.32 1.00
C GLU A 109 16.05 -11.79 1.05
N ARG A 110 16.74 -11.15 0.09
CA ARG A 110 16.76 -9.69 -0.08
C ARG A 110 15.40 -9.17 -0.54
N MET A 111 14.76 -9.89 -1.47
CA MET A 111 13.50 -9.43 -2.04
C MET A 111 12.34 -9.75 -1.10
N ALA A 112 11.55 -8.75 -0.76
CA ALA A 112 10.33 -8.94 -0.01
C ALA A 112 9.40 -9.92 -0.75
N THR A 113 8.95 -10.95 -0.04
CA THR A 113 7.96 -11.90 -0.54
C THR A 113 6.64 -11.19 -0.83
N TRP A 114 5.77 -11.81 -1.63
CA TRP A 114 4.44 -11.26 -1.90
C TRP A 114 3.66 -10.93 -0.61
N LYS A 115 3.73 -11.80 0.40
CA LYS A 115 3.06 -11.56 1.70
C LYS A 115 3.62 -10.34 2.43
N GLN A 116 4.94 -10.16 2.44
CA GLN A 116 5.59 -9.00 3.06
C GLN A 116 5.24 -7.71 2.29
N ARG A 117 5.16 -7.77 0.96
CA ARG A 117 4.71 -6.63 0.14
C ARG A 117 3.27 -6.24 0.47
N MET A 118 2.37 -7.21 0.62
CA MET A 118 0.99 -6.96 1.03
C MET A 118 0.90 -6.31 2.41
N LEU A 119 1.69 -6.79 3.37
CA LEU A 119 1.70 -6.22 4.72
C LEU A 119 2.25 -4.79 4.75
N ALA A 120 3.33 -4.51 4.00
CA ALA A 120 3.86 -3.15 3.87
C ALA A 120 2.86 -2.21 3.17
N ALA A 121 2.15 -2.70 2.14
CA ALA A 121 1.08 -1.96 1.48
C ALA A 121 -0.14 -1.74 2.38
N ALA A 122 -0.44 -2.68 3.28
CA ALA A 122 -1.49 -2.53 4.27
C ALA A 122 -1.14 -1.45 5.31
N GLU A 123 0.11 -1.38 5.73
CA GLU A 123 0.59 -0.32 6.62
C GLU A 123 0.59 1.06 5.94
N HIS A 124 1.06 1.12 4.67
CA HIS A 124 1.10 2.34 3.86
C HIS A 124 0.54 2.08 2.45
N PRO A 125 -0.76 2.31 2.23
CA PRO A 125 -1.43 2.08 0.94
C PRO A 125 -0.98 3.01 -0.18
N VAL A 126 -0.22 4.03 0.18
CA VAL A 126 0.48 4.94 -0.72
C VAL A 126 1.94 5.05 -0.29
N CYS A 127 2.79 5.57 -1.16
CA CYS A 127 4.18 5.88 -0.83
C CYS A 127 4.25 6.65 0.50
N ALA A 128 5.05 6.15 1.44
CA ALA A 128 5.16 6.72 2.78
C ALA A 128 5.92 8.06 2.83
N TRP A 129 6.47 8.52 1.71
CA TRP A 129 7.14 9.82 1.66
C TRP A 129 6.13 10.96 1.80
N PRO A 130 6.39 11.98 2.65
CA PRO A 130 5.46 13.07 2.90
C PRO A 130 4.97 13.75 1.62
N GLY A 131 3.65 13.87 1.48
CA GLY A 131 3.00 14.51 0.33
C GLY A 131 2.95 13.66 -0.94
N CYS A 132 3.43 12.42 -0.94
CA CYS A 132 3.33 11.52 -2.08
C CYS A 132 2.04 10.68 -2.01
N ASN A 133 1.36 10.57 -3.16
CA ASN A 133 0.12 9.79 -3.30
C ASN A 133 0.26 8.61 -4.27
N THR A 134 1.50 8.19 -4.61
CA THR A 134 1.70 7.01 -5.48
C THR A 134 1.16 5.78 -4.77
N PRO A 135 0.22 5.03 -5.37
CA PRO A 135 -0.35 3.82 -4.79
C PRO A 135 0.72 2.77 -4.47
N ALA A 136 0.51 1.97 -3.42
CA ALA A 136 1.42 0.90 -3.03
C ALA A 136 1.61 -0.17 -4.12
N ASP A 137 0.58 -0.40 -4.95
CA ASP A 137 0.64 -1.34 -6.07
C ASP A 137 1.64 -0.87 -7.16
N ASP A 138 1.87 0.45 -7.28
CA ASP A 138 2.85 1.06 -8.18
C ASP A 138 4.19 1.38 -7.48
N ALA A 139 4.35 0.97 -6.22
CA ALA A 139 5.51 1.29 -5.40
C ALA A 139 6.46 0.09 -5.21
N GLN A 140 7.61 0.39 -4.64
CA GLN A 140 8.64 -0.60 -4.28
C GLN A 140 8.68 -0.78 -2.77
N ILE A 141 9.19 -1.93 -2.32
CA ILE A 141 9.48 -2.15 -0.91
C ILE A 141 10.93 -1.74 -0.64
N HIS A 142 11.05 -0.76 0.24
CA HIS A 142 12.33 -0.20 0.69
C HIS A 142 12.72 -0.76 2.06
N HIS A 143 14.02 -1.04 2.26
CA HIS A 143 14.58 -1.42 3.56
C HIS A 143 15.02 -0.17 4.32
N LEU A 144 14.43 0.13 5.47
CA LEU A 144 14.79 1.28 6.32
C LEU A 144 16.24 1.23 6.78
N THR A 145 16.72 0.05 7.18
CA THR A 145 18.14 -0.27 7.28
C THR A 145 18.51 -1.03 6.03
N ALA A 146 19.42 -0.49 5.23
CA ALA A 146 19.77 -1.06 3.94
C ALA A 146 20.20 -2.53 4.07
N TRP A 147 19.82 -3.36 3.11
CA TRP A 147 20.24 -4.77 3.07
C TRP A 147 21.77 -4.92 3.09
N SER A 148 22.49 -4.05 2.37
CA SER A 148 23.97 -4.01 2.34
C SER A 148 24.58 -3.68 3.70
N ALA A 149 23.85 -2.96 4.56
CA ALA A 149 24.22 -2.63 5.93
C ALA A 149 23.72 -3.66 6.97
N GLY A 150 23.24 -4.83 6.53
CA GLY A 150 22.79 -5.89 7.42
C GLY A 150 21.31 -5.85 7.75
N GLY A 151 20.52 -4.93 7.21
CA GLY A 151 19.10 -4.82 7.46
C GLY A 151 18.34 -6.08 7.02
N PRO A 152 17.43 -6.65 7.87
CA PRO A 152 16.66 -7.83 7.52
C PRO A 152 15.49 -7.48 6.60
N THR A 153 14.98 -8.48 5.86
CA THR A 153 13.71 -8.37 5.13
C THR A 153 12.55 -8.77 6.05
N ASN A 154 12.43 -8.05 7.17
CA ASN A 154 11.35 -8.19 8.13
C ASN A 154 10.43 -6.98 8.03
N GLN A 155 9.15 -7.14 8.38
CA GLN A 155 8.16 -6.08 8.28
C GLN A 155 8.56 -4.79 9.01
N GLU A 156 9.23 -4.92 10.15
CA GLU A 156 9.75 -3.79 10.93
C GLU A 156 10.78 -2.95 10.16
N ASN A 157 11.47 -3.56 9.19
CA ASN A 157 12.48 -2.89 8.36
C ASN A 157 11.99 -2.54 6.96
N LEU A 158 10.72 -2.80 6.65
CA LEU A 158 10.15 -2.56 5.32
C LEU A 158 9.20 -1.37 5.32
N VAL A 159 9.21 -0.61 4.24
CA VAL A 159 8.28 0.48 3.97
C VAL A 159 7.98 0.60 2.48
N THR A 160 6.79 1.07 2.13
CA THR A 160 6.37 1.29 0.75
C THR A 160 6.83 2.65 0.26
N LEU A 161 7.70 2.70 -0.76
CA LEU A 161 8.15 3.93 -1.43
C LEU A 161 8.00 3.82 -2.93
N CYS A 162 7.57 4.89 -3.62
CA CYS A 162 7.61 4.92 -5.07
C CYS A 162 9.06 4.90 -5.58
N ALA A 163 9.26 4.58 -6.84
CA ALA A 163 10.61 4.47 -7.42
C ALA A 163 11.47 5.73 -7.21
N HIS A 164 10.85 6.92 -7.35
CA HIS A 164 11.54 8.18 -7.12
C HIS A 164 11.99 8.32 -5.66
N HIS A 165 11.07 8.15 -4.70
CA HIS A 165 11.39 8.33 -3.28
C HIS A 165 12.26 7.21 -2.72
N ASN A 166 12.19 6.01 -3.27
CA ASN A 166 13.14 4.94 -2.96
C ASN A 166 14.57 5.30 -3.39
N ALA A 167 14.73 5.93 -4.56
CA ALA A 167 16.03 6.34 -5.07
C ALA A 167 16.64 7.56 -4.34
N VAL A 168 15.82 8.45 -3.78
CA VAL A 168 16.31 9.67 -3.10
C VAL A 168 16.40 9.54 -1.59
N ASN A 169 15.91 8.44 -1.01
CA ASN A 169 16.02 8.19 0.42
C ASN A 169 17.51 8.02 0.81
N GLN A 170 17.92 8.65 1.91
CA GLN A 170 19.28 8.51 2.42
C GLN A 170 19.35 7.31 3.37
N ASP A 171 19.94 6.21 2.89
CA ASP A 171 20.05 4.95 3.65
C ASP A 171 21.13 4.98 4.73
N ASP A 172 22.16 5.82 4.55
CA ASP A 172 23.27 5.94 5.48
C ASP A 172 23.00 7.11 6.45
N PRO A 173 22.69 6.82 7.74
CA PRO A 173 22.43 7.87 8.72
C PRO A 173 23.64 8.73 9.07
N SER A 174 24.87 8.28 8.74
CA SER A 174 26.10 9.03 9.00
C SER A 174 26.38 10.11 7.97
N ARG A 175 25.70 10.07 6.81
CA ARG A 175 25.91 11.03 5.72
C ARG A 175 24.90 12.17 5.76
N PRO A 176 25.32 13.40 5.47
CA PRO A 176 24.38 14.48 5.22
C PRO A 176 23.40 14.11 4.10
N THR A 177 22.15 14.48 4.24
CA THR A 177 21.14 14.27 3.23
C THR A 177 20.51 15.59 2.81
N GLU A 178 20.30 15.78 1.52
CA GLU A 178 19.58 16.93 1.00
C GLU A 178 18.05 16.70 0.99
N ARG A 179 17.61 15.44 1.13
CA ARG A 179 16.21 15.04 0.94
C ARG A 179 15.58 14.33 2.13
N GLY A 180 16.38 13.98 3.14
CA GLY A 180 15.90 13.28 4.31
C GLY A 180 15.88 11.76 4.15
N ARG A 181 15.39 11.08 5.17
CA ARG A 181 15.35 9.60 5.21
C ARG A 181 14.11 9.11 5.93
N MET A 182 13.68 7.90 5.55
CA MET A 182 12.66 7.16 6.27
C MET A 182 13.29 6.39 7.43
N VAL A 183 12.59 6.35 8.55
CA VAL A 183 12.97 5.62 9.76
C VAL A 183 11.75 4.97 10.38
N ARG A 184 11.97 4.03 11.32
CA ARG A 184 10.89 3.52 12.19
C ARG A 184 11.24 3.82 13.63
N ILE A 185 10.31 4.42 14.36
CA ILE A 185 10.45 4.81 15.77
C ILE A 185 9.21 4.31 16.49
N ASP A 186 9.41 3.52 17.54
CA ASP A 186 8.31 2.94 18.34
C ASP A 186 7.23 2.26 17.48
N GLY A 187 7.69 1.46 16.49
CA GLY A 187 6.80 0.73 15.58
C GLY A 187 6.19 1.58 14.46
N ARG A 188 6.35 2.90 14.47
CA ARG A 188 5.75 3.83 13.51
C ARG A 188 6.76 4.33 12.49
N VAL A 189 6.36 4.39 11.23
CA VAL A 189 7.19 4.98 10.17
C VAL A 189 7.19 6.50 10.30
N ALA A 190 8.37 7.07 10.16
CA ALA A 190 8.58 8.52 10.19
C ALA A 190 9.58 8.95 9.12
N TRP A 191 9.46 10.18 8.69
CA TRP A 191 10.43 10.85 7.83
C TRP A 191 11.26 11.84 8.64
N VAL A 192 12.57 11.75 8.55
CA VAL A 192 13.51 12.71 9.13
C VAL A 192 13.92 13.68 8.05
N PRO A 193 13.50 14.97 8.14
CA PRO A 193 13.86 15.97 7.15
C PRO A 193 15.35 16.33 7.19
N PRO A 194 15.95 16.77 6.08
CA PRO A 194 17.38 17.09 6.03
C PRO A 194 17.78 18.31 6.87
N TRP A 195 16.82 19.18 7.20
CA TRP A 195 17.04 20.42 7.97
C TRP A 195 16.71 20.30 9.47
N SER A 196 16.29 19.12 9.92
CA SER A 196 15.88 18.89 11.31
C SER A 196 16.07 17.44 11.70
N ASN A 197 16.50 17.21 12.94
CA ASN A 197 16.55 15.85 13.50
C ASN A 197 15.21 15.41 14.12
N THR A 198 14.17 16.25 14.03
CA THR A 198 12.84 15.92 14.55
C THR A 198 12.08 15.07 13.53
N PRO A 199 11.80 13.79 13.83
CA PRO A 199 11.04 12.93 12.94
C PRO A 199 9.61 13.42 12.78
N ARG A 200 9.06 13.25 11.57
CA ARG A 200 7.65 13.49 11.25
C ARG A 200 6.98 12.16 10.97
N PHE A 201 6.09 11.73 11.84
CA PHE A 201 5.38 10.47 11.67
C PHE A 201 4.51 10.50 10.42
N VAL A 202 4.55 9.40 9.68
CA VAL A 202 3.74 9.21 8.48
C VAL A 202 2.38 8.66 8.91
N PRO A 203 1.27 9.26 8.46
CA PRO A 203 -0.04 8.70 8.72
C PRO A 203 -0.18 7.29 8.16
N SER A 204 -0.73 6.40 8.95
CA SER A 204 -1.04 5.03 8.55
C SER A 204 -2.50 4.73 8.90
N PRO A 205 -3.28 4.11 8.00
CA PRO A 205 -4.66 3.73 8.29
C PRO A 205 -4.76 2.66 9.39
N THR A 206 -3.65 2.01 9.71
CA THR A 206 -3.57 0.92 10.69
C THR A 206 -3.12 1.37 12.06
N GLN A 207 -2.74 2.64 12.20
CA GLN A 207 -2.26 3.23 13.46
C GLN A 207 -3.15 4.42 13.81
N ASN A 208 -3.72 4.40 15.01
CA ASN A 208 -4.44 5.56 15.54
C ASN A 208 -3.48 6.75 15.67
N PRO A 209 -3.97 7.99 15.39
CA PRO A 209 -3.17 9.20 15.52
C PRO A 209 -2.69 9.45 16.94
#